data_22530e9d3e3a80215f09a9279d7c058c
#
_entry.id   22530e9d3e3a80215f09a9279d7c058c
#
_cell.length_a   1.000
_cell.length_b   1.000
_cell.length_c   1.000
_cell.angle_alpha   90.00
_cell.angle_beta   90.00
_cell.angle_gamma   90.00
#
_symmetry.space_group_name_H-M   'P 1'
#
loop_
_entity.id
_entity.type
_entity.pdbx_description
1 polymer ?
#
loop_
_entity_poly.entity_id
_entity_poly.type
_entity_poly.pdbx_seq_one_letter_code
_entity_poly.pdbx_strand_id
1 'polypeptide(L)'
;MKHGWKHTGLKEVKGSIPPATEQEIKALEQALGTSLPEDYKACLRVHNGQDTYSGGLFENAEFLSTHAVLEQWEIWQSLLSDGQFEGIQSSPEDGIKADWWNAKWIPFTHNGGGDHYCLDLDPATGGQHGQIITMWHDMDEREKLSSSFADWFQNYVSDVIAGKYVYSDEYGGLTPIDEL
;
A
#
# COMPACT_ATOMS: atom_id res chain seq x y z
N MET A 1 -9.92 10.44 38.29
CA MET A 1 -8.94 9.34 38.38
C MET A 1 -8.24 9.25 37.03
N LYS A 2 -6.94 9.63 36.99
CA LYS A 2 -6.14 9.62 35.76
C LYS A 2 -5.59 8.20 35.58
N HIS A 3 -6.02 7.46 34.56
CA HIS A 3 -5.42 6.17 34.22
C HIS A 3 -4.19 6.46 33.35
N GLY A 4 -3.02 6.42 33.98
CA GLY A 4 -1.75 6.49 33.31
C GLY A 4 -1.50 5.18 32.56
N TRP A 5 -1.31 5.28 31.26
CA TRP A 5 -0.75 4.22 30.44
C TRP A 5 0.72 4.03 30.88
N LYS A 6 1.00 2.91 31.53
CA LYS A 6 2.37 2.47 31.78
C LYS A 6 2.96 2.04 30.45
N HIS A 7 4.00 2.72 30.00
CA HIS A 7 4.90 2.23 28.94
C HIS A 7 5.49 0.89 29.42
N THR A 8 4.90 -0.21 29.03
CA THR A 8 5.56 -1.50 29.05
C THR A 8 6.57 -1.47 27.91
N GLY A 9 7.86 -1.54 28.27
CA GLY A 9 8.99 -1.43 27.34
C GLY A 9 8.85 -2.38 26.17
N LEU A 10 8.38 -1.87 25.07
CA LEU A 10 8.64 -2.44 23.76
C LEU A 10 10.15 -2.32 23.56
N LYS A 11 10.86 -3.45 23.52
CA LYS A 11 12.21 -3.49 22.97
C LYS A 11 12.15 -2.79 21.62
N GLU A 12 13.06 -1.84 21.38
CA GLU A 12 13.26 -1.29 20.04
C GLU A 12 13.28 -2.46 19.06
N VAL A 13 12.31 -2.55 18.18
CA VAL A 13 12.32 -3.51 17.09
C VAL A 13 13.46 -3.04 16.19
N LYS A 14 14.56 -3.80 16.16
CA LYS A 14 15.66 -3.54 15.24
C LYS A 14 15.08 -3.50 13.84
N GLY A 15 15.20 -2.36 13.14
CA GLY A 15 14.68 -2.18 11.79
C GLY A 15 13.46 -1.25 11.71
N SER A 16 13.06 -0.55 12.80
CA SER A 16 12.04 0.49 12.74
C SER A 16 12.52 1.64 11.85
N ILE A 17 11.90 1.80 10.69
CA ILE A 17 12.09 2.99 9.86
C ILE A 17 11.46 4.19 10.60
N PRO A 18 12.17 5.35 10.67
CA PRO A 18 11.64 6.53 11.33
C PRO A 18 10.37 7.03 10.64
N PRO A 19 9.53 7.81 11.35
CA PRO A 19 8.39 8.48 10.74
C PRO A 19 8.79 9.32 9.51
N ALA A 20 7.91 9.39 8.50
CA ALA A 20 8.05 10.34 7.43
C ALA A 20 7.92 11.77 7.97
N THR A 21 8.80 12.64 7.53
CA THR A 21 8.69 14.07 7.80
C THR A 21 7.62 14.72 6.92
N GLU A 22 7.04 15.82 7.35
CA GLU A 22 6.09 16.59 6.51
C GLU A 22 6.73 17.05 5.18
N GLN A 23 8.04 17.24 5.16
CA GLN A 23 8.77 17.60 3.95
C GLN A 23 8.82 16.45 2.96
N GLU A 24 9.05 15.21 3.41
CA GLU A 24 9.05 14.01 2.57
C GLU A 24 7.65 13.72 2.01
N ILE A 25 6.61 13.81 2.83
CA ILE A 25 5.22 13.63 2.39
C ILE A 25 4.88 14.69 1.33
N LYS A 26 5.20 15.96 1.59
CA LYS A 26 4.94 17.05 0.64
C LYS A 26 5.73 16.90 -0.65
N ALA A 27 6.98 16.44 -0.59
CA ALA A 27 7.79 16.19 -1.77
C ALA A 27 7.19 15.08 -2.63
N LEU A 28 6.69 14.00 -2.00
CA LEU A 28 5.98 12.91 -2.68
C LEU A 28 4.70 13.44 -3.35
N GLU A 29 3.84 14.18 -2.65
CA GLU A 29 2.62 14.76 -3.23
C GLU A 29 2.92 15.68 -4.42
N GLN A 30 4.00 16.46 -4.35
CA GLN A 30 4.43 17.32 -5.45
C GLN A 30 4.89 16.52 -6.67
N ALA A 31 5.66 15.44 -6.47
CA ALA A 31 6.12 14.57 -7.55
C ALA A 31 4.96 13.82 -8.22
N LEU A 32 4.02 13.29 -7.42
CA LEU A 32 2.81 12.61 -7.90
C LEU A 32 1.78 13.57 -8.55
N GLY A 33 1.90 14.87 -8.32
CA GLY A 33 0.94 15.88 -8.80
C GLY A 33 -0.47 15.69 -8.21
N THR A 34 -0.56 15.17 -6.98
CA THR A 34 -1.82 14.93 -6.28
C THR A 34 -1.62 14.90 -4.78
N SER A 35 -2.68 15.19 -4.02
CA SER A 35 -2.66 15.05 -2.55
C SER A 35 -3.00 13.63 -2.16
N LEU A 36 -2.28 13.11 -1.17
CA LEU A 36 -2.54 11.79 -0.58
C LEU A 36 -3.65 11.87 0.47
N PRO A 37 -4.43 10.80 0.68
CA PRO A 37 -5.41 10.72 1.74
C PRO A 37 -4.79 10.92 3.13
N GLU A 38 -5.51 11.64 4.03
CA GLU A 38 -4.97 11.98 5.36
C GLU A 38 -4.73 10.76 6.25
N ASP A 39 -5.54 9.71 6.12
CA ASP A 39 -5.37 8.46 6.84
C ASP A 39 -4.09 7.73 6.44
N TYR A 40 -3.75 7.69 5.15
CA TYR A 40 -2.47 7.16 4.68
C TYR A 40 -1.28 8.02 5.15
N LYS A 41 -1.39 9.35 5.04
CA LYS A 41 -0.36 10.26 5.58
C LYS A 41 -0.17 10.11 7.09
N ALA A 42 -1.26 9.87 7.83
CA ALA A 42 -1.17 9.60 9.27
C ALA A 42 -0.37 8.33 9.56
N CYS A 43 -0.51 7.28 8.75
CA CYS A 43 0.32 6.07 8.86
C CYS A 43 1.79 6.37 8.57
N LEU A 44 2.11 7.08 7.50
CA LEU A 44 3.49 7.48 7.16
C LEU A 44 4.15 8.33 8.26
N ARG A 45 3.39 9.16 8.97
CA ARG A 45 3.86 9.94 10.14
C ARG A 45 4.20 9.09 11.35
N VAL A 46 3.81 7.82 11.36
CA VAL A 46 4.19 6.85 12.40
C VAL A 46 5.35 5.99 11.92
N HIS A 47 5.26 5.48 10.69
CA HIS A 47 6.28 4.65 10.05
C HIS A 47 6.37 5.01 8.56
N ASN A 48 7.55 5.42 8.10
CA ASN A 48 7.82 5.70 6.69
C ASN A 48 8.17 4.41 5.94
N GLY A 49 7.20 3.52 5.80
CA GLY A 49 7.42 2.20 5.23
C GLY A 49 7.97 1.19 6.24
N GLN A 50 8.50 0.08 5.75
CA GLN A 50 9.18 -0.96 6.53
C GLN A 50 10.65 -1.10 6.13
N ASP A 51 11.44 -1.81 6.95
CA ASP A 51 12.79 -2.21 6.58
C ASP A 51 12.73 -3.29 5.50
N THR A 52 13.35 -3.03 4.36
CA THR A 52 13.40 -3.91 3.18
C THR A 52 13.93 -5.33 3.51
N TYR A 53 14.65 -5.49 4.62
CA TYR A 53 15.19 -6.79 5.06
C TYR A 53 14.29 -7.54 6.04
N SER A 54 13.12 -7.02 6.38
CA SER A 54 12.28 -7.57 7.46
C SER A 54 11.18 -8.53 6.99
N GLY A 55 11.12 -8.88 5.72
CA GLY A 55 10.03 -9.68 5.14
C GLY A 55 8.75 -8.86 4.93
N GLY A 56 7.84 -9.35 4.08
CA GLY A 56 6.61 -8.66 3.75
C GLY A 56 5.69 -8.47 4.95
N LEU A 57 5.24 -7.23 5.16
CA LEU A 57 4.29 -6.90 6.23
C LEU A 57 2.85 -7.21 5.81
N PHE A 58 2.53 -7.06 4.53
CA PHE A 58 1.19 -7.23 3.98
C PHE A 58 1.18 -8.37 2.96
N GLU A 59 0.84 -9.58 3.39
CA GLU A 59 0.73 -10.75 2.50
C GLU A 59 1.98 -10.92 1.61
N ASN A 60 3.14 -10.97 2.23
CA ASN A 60 4.45 -11.03 1.56
C ASN A 60 4.85 -9.76 0.79
N ALA A 61 4.02 -8.71 0.82
CA ALA A 61 4.35 -7.42 0.22
C ALA A 61 4.96 -6.47 1.25
N GLU A 62 5.97 -5.73 0.82
CA GLU A 62 6.63 -4.68 1.59
C GLU A 62 5.74 -3.45 1.69
N PHE A 63 5.69 -2.82 2.87
CA PHE A 63 5.12 -1.48 3.05
C PHE A 63 6.15 -0.43 2.60
N LEU A 64 5.81 0.32 1.57
CA LEU A 64 6.73 1.24 0.91
C LEU A 64 6.93 2.53 1.70
N SER A 65 8.19 3.00 1.77
CA SER A 65 8.51 4.35 2.21
C SER A 65 8.08 5.40 1.18
N THR A 66 8.01 6.67 1.55
CA THR A 66 7.71 7.78 0.62
C THR A 66 8.63 7.78 -0.60
N HIS A 67 9.90 7.42 -0.43
CA HIS A 67 10.86 7.30 -1.53
C HIS A 67 10.53 6.10 -2.42
N ALA A 68 10.30 4.93 -1.84
CA ALA A 68 10.00 3.71 -2.59
C ALA A 68 8.63 3.78 -3.30
N VAL A 69 7.64 4.46 -2.72
CA VAL A 69 6.37 4.78 -3.42
C VAL A 69 6.64 5.53 -4.71
N LEU A 70 7.48 6.58 -4.66
CA LEU A 70 7.81 7.36 -5.84
C LEU A 70 8.56 6.52 -6.88
N GLU A 71 9.55 5.71 -6.46
CA GLU A 71 10.30 4.84 -7.37
C GLU A 71 9.37 3.86 -8.10
N GLN A 72 8.46 3.18 -7.40
CA GLN A 72 7.52 2.25 -8.01
C GLN A 72 6.54 2.98 -8.95
N TRP A 73 6.03 4.12 -8.53
CA TRP A 73 5.14 4.93 -9.35
C TRP A 73 5.84 5.42 -10.65
N GLU A 74 7.10 5.87 -10.57
CA GLU A 74 7.88 6.32 -11.72
C GLU A 74 8.12 5.21 -12.75
N ILE A 75 8.35 3.96 -12.31
CA ILE A 75 8.47 2.80 -13.19
C ILE A 75 7.20 2.64 -14.03
N TRP A 76 6.04 2.59 -13.38
CA TRP A 76 4.76 2.45 -14.06
C TRP A 76 4.40 3.65 -14.93
N GLN A 77 4.72 4.85 -14.47
CA GLN A 77 4.52 6.08 -15.23
C GLN A 77 5.38 6.13 -16.50
N SER A 78 6.60 5.60 -16.43
CA SER A 78 7.45 5.47 -17.62
C SER A 78 6.84 4.52 -18.64
N LEU A 79 6.39 3.34 -18.20
CA LEU A 79 5.72 2.36 -19.08
C LEU A 79 4.46 2.93 -19.73
N LEU A 80 3.66 3.69 -18.98
CA LEU A 80 2.48 4.39 -19.51
C LEU A 80 2.89 5.42 -20.57
N SER A 81 3.92 6.23 -20.28
CA SER A 81 4.39 7.28 -21.19
C SER A 81 5.01 6.72 -22.47
N ASP A 82 5.59 5.53 -22.40
CA ASP A 82 6.17 4.81 -23.54
C ASP A 82 5.10 4.05 -24.37
N GLY A 83 3.82 4.21 -24.02
CA GLY A 83 2.71 3.61 -24.75
C GLY A 83 2.57 2.09 -24.57
N GLN A 84 3.22 1.50 -23.53
CA GLN A 84 3.19 0.04 -23.32
C GLN A 84 1.79 -0.52 -23.06
N PHE A 85 0.84 0.33 -22.66
CA PHE A 85 -0.54 -0.06 -22.34
C PHE A 85 -1.56 0.38 -23.39
N GLU A 86 -1.10 0.85 -24.58
CA GLU A 86 -2.01 1.25 -25.65
C GLU A 86 -2.89 0.09 -26.11
N GLY A 87 -4.21 0.29 -26.03
CA GLY A 87 -5.19 -0.72 -26.42
C GLY A 87 -5.38 -1.87 -25.42
N ILE A 88 -4.70 -1.84 -24.28
CA ILE A 88 -4.87 -2.80 -23.20
C ILE A 88 -5.81 -2.20 -22.16
N GLN A 89 -6.78 -2.98 -21.73
CA GLN A 89 -7.70 -2.63 -20.65
C GLN A 89 -7.68 -3.69 -19.57
N SER A 90 -7.95 -3.29 -18.35
CA SER A 90 -8.21 -4.21 -17.24
C SER A 90 -9.69 -4.63 -17.19
N SER A 91 -9.98 -5.64 -16.37
CA SER A 91 -11.32 -6.14 -16.03
C SER A 91 -11.63 -5.83 -14.57
N PRO A 92 -11.85 -4.54 -14.22
CA PRO A 92 -11.96 -4.11 -12.84
C PRO A 92 -13.34 -4.37 -12.25
N GLU A 93 -13.42 -4.43 -10.92
CA GLU A 93 -14.67 -4.31 -10.18
C GLU A 93 -15.33 -2.93 -10.35
N ASP A 94 -16.62 -2.86 -10.05
CA ASP A 94 -17.38 -1.62 -10.08
C ASP A 94 -16.71 -0.52 -9.22
N GLY A 95 -16.59 0.68 -9.80
CA GLY A 95 -15.99 1.82 -9.15
C GLY A 95 -14.48 1.98 -9.38
N ILE A 96 -13.85 1.10 -10.15
CA ILE A 96 -12.46 1.19 -10.60
C ILE A 96 -12.44 1.45 -12.10
N LYS A 97 -11.54 2.28 -12.61
CA LYS A 97 -11.37 2.50 -14.04
C LYS A 97 -10.75 1.29 -14.74
N ALA A 98 -11.16 1.05 -15.99
CA ALA A 98 -10.67 -0.07 -16.81
C ALA A 98 -9.28 0.23 -17.44
N ASP A 99 -8.47 1.02 -16.79
CA ASP A 99 -7.09 1.26 -17.19
C ASP A 99 -6.21 0.06 -16.84
N TRP A 100 -5.19 -0.26 -17.65
CA TRP A 100 -4.17 -1.23 -17.22
C TRP A 100 -3.34 -0.66 -16.08
N TRP A 101 -2.95 0.60 -16.20
CA TRP A 101 -2.34 1.43 -15.16
C TRP A 101 -2.88 2.85 -15.26
N ASN A 102 -3.18 3.46 -14.11
CA ASN A 102 -3.59 4.85 -14.00
C ASN A 102 -2.58 5.63 -13.15
N ALA A 103 -2.12 6.78 -13.64
CA ALA A 103 -1.16 7.63 -12.92
C ALA A 103 -1.66 8.14 -11.55
N LYS A 104 -2.96 7.97 -11.26
CA LYS A 104 -3.55 8.27 -9.94
C LYS A 104 -3.76 7.04 -9.06
N TRP A 105 -3.26 5.87 -9.48
CA TRP A 105 -3.10 4.72 -8.61
C TRP A 105 -1.72 4.79 -7.96
N ILE A 106 -1.70 4.99 -6.64
CA ILE A 106 -0.45 5.20 -5.90
C ILE A 106 -0.08 3.91 -5.19
N PRO A 107 0.97 3.20 -5.63
CA PRO A 107 1.38 1.96 -4.99
C PRO A 107 1.91 2.26 -3.59
N PHE A 108 1.41 1.57 -2.58
CA PHE A 108 1.92 1.69 -1.21
C PHE A 108 2.50 0.38 -0.68
N THR A 109 2.39 -0.71 -1.45
CA THR A 109 3.06 -1.99 -1.19
C THR A 109 3.79 -2.47 -2.44
N HIS A 110 4.73 -3.42 -2.27
CA HIS A 110 5.43 -4.08 -3.37
C HIS A 110 5.85 -5.49 -2.95
N ASN A 111 5.56 -6.51 -3.79
CA ASN A 111 5.93 -7.90 -3.53
C ASN A 111 7.26 -8.34 -4.16
N GLY A 112 8.00 -7.43 -4.79
CA GLY A 112 9.22 -7.74 -5.52
C GLY A 112 9.01 -8.23 -6.95
N GLY A 113 7.80 -8.61 -7.34
CA GLY A 113 7.42 -9.09 -8.67
C GLY A 113 6.75 -8.05 -9.56
N GLY A 114 6.37 -6.90 -9.01
CA GLY A 114 5.63 -5.86 -9.74
C GLY A 114 4.17 -5.70 -9.31
N ASP A 115 3.75 -6.43 -8.29
CA ASP A 115 2.39 -6.35 -7.76
C ASP A 115 2.30 -5.37 -6.59
N HIS A 116 1.17 -4.69 -6.52
CA HIS A 116 0.94 -3.63 -5.57
C HIS A 116 -0.49 -3.65 -5.02
N TYR A 117 -0.65 -3.21 -3.79
CA TYR A 117 -1.87 -2.56 -3.36
C TYR A 117 -1.72 -1.07 -3.60
N CYS A 118 -2.75 -0.46 -4.19
CA CYS A 118 -2.74 0.95 -4.58
C CYS A 118 -3.85 1.75 -3.90
N LEU A 119 -3.53 3.01 -3.61
CA LEU A 119 -4.56 4.02 -3.36
C LEU A 119 -5.10 4.47 -4.71
N ASP A 120 -6.39 4.31 -4.95
CA ASP A 120 -7.06 4.82 -6.15
C ASP A 120 -7.55 6.25 -5.92
N LEU A 121 -6.84 7.21 -6.50
CA LEU A 121 -7.16 8.64 -6.41
C LEU A 121 -7.94 9.17 -7.62
N ASP A 122 -8.37 8.26 -8.52
CA ASP A 122 -9.14 8.60 -9.72
C ASP A 122 -10.20 7.52 -10.04
N PRO A 123 -11.09 7.22 -9.07
CA PRO A 123 -12.05 6.13 -9.20
C PRO A 123 -13.05 6.37 -10.32
N ALA A 124 -13.64 5.30 -10.84
CA ALA A 124 -14.78 5.35 -11.72
C ALA A 124 -16.08 5.71 -10.95
N THR A 125 -17.16 5.90 -11.69
CA THR A 125 -18.48 6.14 -11.09
C THR A 125 -18.86 5.02 -10.13
N GLY A 126 -19.22 5.37 -8.91
CA GLY A 126 -19.55 4.42 -7.84
C GLY A 126 -18.36 4.04 -6.94
N GLY A 127 -17.13 4.41 -7.33
CA GLY A 127 -15.94 4.26 -6.49
C GLY A 127 -15.75 5.44 -5.53
N GLN A 128 -14.78 5.30 -4.63
CA GLN A 128 -14.42 6.32 -3.64
C GLN A 128 -12.97 6.75 -3.80
N HIS A 129 -12.71 8.06 -3.76
CA HIS A 129 -11.36 8.59 -3.77
C HIS A 129 -10.58 8.10 -2.56
N GLY A 130 -9.42 7.45 -2.80
CA GLY A 130 -8.60 6.83 -1.77
C GLY A 130 -9.02 5.40 -1.40
N GLN A 131 -9.92 4.78 -2.16
CA GLN A 131 -10.20 3.35 -2.04
C GLN A 131 -8.93 2.53 -2.29
N ILE A 132 -8.86 1.32 -1.71
CA ILE A 132 -7.73 0.42 -1.89
C ILE A 132 -8.08 -0.62 -2.94
N ILE A 133 -7.19 -0.77 -3.91
CA ILE A 133 -7.34 -1.71 -5.01
C ILE A 133 -6.12 -2.60 -5.17
N THR A 134 -6.32 -3.76 -5.78
CA THR A 134 -5.21 -4.60 -6.28
C THR A 134 -4.70 -4.08 -7.61
N MET A 135 -3.41 -4.20 -7.83
CA MET A 135 -2.76 -3.98 -9.11
C MET A 135 -1.71 -5.06 -9.32
N TRP A 136 -2.12 -6.14 -9.98
CA TRP A 136 -1.25 -7.24 -10.39
C TRP A 136 -0.67 -6.93 -11.78
N HIS A 137 0.65 -7.05 -11.92
CA HIS A 137 1.38 -6.59 -13.11
C HIS A 137 1.05 -7.39 -14.38
N ASP A 138 0.65 -8.65 -14.25
CA ASP A 138 0.41 -9.61 -15.33
C ASP A 138 -1.05 -10.10 -15.42
N MET A 139 -1.94 -9.58 -14.56
CA MET A 139 -3.37 -9.92 -14.54
C MET A 139 -4.21 -8.69 -14.89
N ASP A 140 -5.36 -8.90 -15.49
CA ASP A 140 -6.27 -7.82 -15.88
C ASP A 140 -7.30 -7.47 -14.79
N GLU A 141 -7.49 -8.33 -13.80
CA GLU A 141 -8.39 -8.07 -12.68
C GLU A 141 -7.88 -6.92 -11.81
N ARG A 142 -8.82 -6.10 -11.36
CA ARG A 142 -8.61 -5.04 -10.35
C ARG A 142 -9.73 -5.15 -9.32
N GLU A 143 -9.40 -5.57 -8.14
CA GLU A 143 -10.33 -5.78 -7.04
C GLU A 143 -10.32 -4.59 -6.08
N LYS A 144 -11.49 -4.25 -5.54
CA LYS A 144 -11.60 -3.25 -4.50
C LYS A 144 -11.55 -3.92 -3.13
N LEU A 145 -10.45 -3.71 -2.41
CA LEU A 145 -10.22 -4.30 -1.08
C LEU A 145 -10.90 -3.52 0.05
N SER A 146 -11.01 -2.19 -0.08
CA SER A 146 -11.60 -1.34 0.94
C SER A 146 -11.96 0.04 0.39
N SER A 147 -12.83 0.76 1.09
CA SER A 147 -13.25 2.12 0.76
C SER A 147 -12.25 3.21 1.17
N SER A 148 -11.29 2.89 2.07
CA SER A 148 -10.27 3.81 2.55
C SER A 148 -9.03 3.03 3.04
N PHE A 149 -7.91 3.73 3.17
CA PHE A 149 -6.70 3.16 3.78
C PHE A 149 -6.93 2.80 5.25
N ALA A 150 -7.63 3.66 6.00
CA ALA A 150 -7.91 3.43 7.41
C ALA A 150 -8.72 2.13 7.63
N ASP A 151 -9.79 1.91 6.86
CA ASP A 151 -10.61 0.71 6.98
C ASP A 151 -9.84 -0.54 6.57
N TRP A 152 -9.08 -0.48 5.48
CA TRP A 152 -8.23 -1.56 5.02
C TRP A 152 -7.20 -1.96 6.08
N PHE A 153 -6.47 -0.97 6.62
CA PHE A 153 -5.43 -1.21 7.61
C PHE A 153 -6.00 -1.73 8.94
N GLN A 154 -7.16 -1.19 9.38
CA GLN A 154 -7.84 -1.66 10.59
C GLN A 154 -8.30 -3.11 10.46
N ASN A 155 -8.85 -3.50 9.31
CA ASN A 155 -9.27 -4.87 9.03
C ASN A 155 -8.06 -5.81 9.06
N TYR A 156 -6.98 -5.45 8.37
CA TYR A 156 -5.74 -6.20 8.35
C TYR A 156 -5.18 -6.42 9.77
N VAL A 157 -5.05 -5.35 10.56
CA VAL A 157 -4.57 -5.43 11.95
C VAL A 157 -5.48 -6.32 12.81
N SER A 158 -6.79 -6.22 12.62
CA SER A 158 -7.76 -7.07 13.34
C SER A 158 -7.59 -8.55 13.00
N ASP A 159 -7.33 -8.87 11.74
CA ASP A 159 -7.10 -10.22 11.26
C ASP A 159 -5.77 -10.80 11.76
N VAL A 160 -4.71 -9.98 11.80
CA VAL A 160 -3.43 -10.35 12.40
C VAL A 160 -3.59 -10.65 13.92
N ILE A 161 -4.31 -9.79 14.64
CA ILE A 161 -4.59 -9.99 16.09
C ILE A 161 -5.45 -11.24 16.32
N ALA A 162 -6.38 -11.52 15.41
CA ALA A 162 -7.22 -12.74 15.45
C ALA A 162 -6.44 -14.00 15.09
N GLY A 163 -5.16 -13.89 14.72
CA GLY A 163 -4.30 -15.01 14.37
C GLY A 163 -4.59 -15.61 13.00
N LYS A 164 -5.20 -14.86 12.07
CA LYS A 164 -5.41 -15.32 10.70
C LYS A 164 -4.14 -15.27 9.85
N TYR A 165 -3.10 -14.59 10.34
CA TYR A 165 -1.79 -14.48 9.70
C TYR A 165 -0.72 -15.04 10.63
N VAL A 166 0.28 -15.67 10.05
CA VAL A 166 1.51 -16.10 10.74
C VAL A 166 2.72 -15.69 9.90
N TYR A 167 3.84 -15.49 10.57
CA TYR A 167 5.09 -15.27 9.85
C TYR A 167 5.59 -16.59 9.27
N SER A 168 5.89 -16.61 7.98
CA SER A 168 6.45 -17.75 7.26
C SER A 168 7.79 -17.38 6.66
N ASP A 169 8.85 -18.10 7.06
CA ASP A 169 10.18 -17.95 6.43
C ASP A 169 10.17 -18.44 4.97
N GLU A 170 9.30 -19.39 4.64
CA GLU A 170 9.17 -19.95 3.28
C GLU A 170 8.58 -18.93 2.31
N TYR A 171 7.56 -18.19 2.75
CA TYR A 171 6.89 -17.17 1.97
C TYR A 171 7.48 -15.77 2.17
N GLY A 172 8.42 -15.61 3.12
CA GLY A 172 9.15 -14.36 3.31
C GLY A 172 8.38 -13.24 4.00
N GLY A 173 7.34 -13.54 4.79
CA GLY A 173 6.55 -12.52 5.47
C GLY A 173 5.32 -13.05 6.23
N LEU A 174 4.41 -12.14 6.58
CA LEU A 174 3.11 -12.50 7.13
C LEU A 174 2.25 -13.14 6.03
N THR A 175 1.81 -14.36 6.28
CA THR A 175 1.08 -15.20 5.33
C THR A 175 -0.26 -15.62 5.94
N PRO A 176 -1.37 -15.58 5.19
CA PRO A 176 -2.65 -16.14 5.63
C PRO A 176 -2.51 -17.62 5.99
N ILE A 177 -3.16 -18.06 7.06
CA ILE A 177 -3.05 -19.45 7.55
C ILE A 177 -3.62 -20.46 6.53
N ASP A 178 -4.60 -20.05 5.76
CA ASP A 178 -5.26 -20.88 4.74
C ASP A 178 -4.43 -21.03 3.45
N GLU A 179 -3.31 -20.31 3.33
CA GLU A 179 -2.35 -20.43 2.23
C GLU A 179 -1.11 -21.28 2.59
N LEU A 180 -1.02 -21.76 3.83
CA LEU A 180 0.04 -22.63 4.32
C LEU A 180 -0.33 -24.10 4.13
#